data_2bb24cf122b71b38997d73c824f1b251
#
_entry.id   2bb24cf122b71b38997d73c824f1b251
#
_cell.length_a   1.000
_cell.length_b   1.000
_cell.length_c   1.000
_cell.angle_alpha   90.00
_cell.angle_beta   90.00
_cell.angle_gamma   90.00
#
_symmetry.space_group_name_H-M   'P 1'
#
loop_
_entity.id
_entity.type
_entity.pdbx_description
1 polymer ?
#
loop_
_entity_poly.entity_id
_entity_poly.type
_entity_poly.pdbx_seq_one_letter_code
_entity_poly.pdbx_strand_id
1 'polypeptide(L)'
;MTSTLYRRGRVRSPDDPFATALLVDGGAVAWVGGEGAADAMTADVVVDLEDAWVAPAFVDAHVHATSNGLALTGLDLTGAPSLAVALDRIEQAARSARGGVLLGTGWDDTSWPEGRPPTAAELDRASYGGVVYLARTDVHSAVASSALLAACPDARSAQGFVGDGLVRQQAHHLVRRAAYAAVTPAQRRTAQTATLDRAAALGIACVHECGGPDIGGEQDFLALLALEHGVERIGYWGELDGADRARELGAVGAGGDLFADGALGSHTACLHDAYLDEPTSGYAYLTAEQVAVHVAACTTAGMQAGFHAIGDAALTAVLDGTARAAEQVGLAAVRAARHRVEHAELLLPGHVAQLAALGMVASVQPAFDARWGGPDGMYAARLGAERAAGMNPYAALAAAGVALALGSDAPVTPLDPWGTLRAAVQHRTPGSGLSARAAFSAHTRGGWRAARRDGVGELTTGAPATFAVWELPDELVVQVPDERVSAWSTDPRAGVAGLPDLSGSDPLCRTTVAAGAVVWSR
;
A
#
# COMPACT_ATOMS: atom_id res chain seq x y z
N MET A 1 12.51 -30.22 10.19
CA MET A 1 11.37 -29.28 10.00
C MET A 1 10.13 -30.09 10.29
N THR A 2 9.15 -29.48 10.94
CA THR A 2 7.92 -30.15 11.40
C THR A 2 6.89 -30.15 10.28
N SER A 3 6.29 -31.29 9.97
CA SER A 3 5.18 -31.39 9.03
C SER A 3 3.86 -31.04 9.72
N THR A 4 2.98 -30.30 9.04
CA THR A 4 1.69 -29.88 9.58
C THR A 4 0.57 -30.19 8.57
N LEU A 5 -0.41 -30.99 8.99
CA LEU A 5 -1.60 -31.30 8.22
C LEU A 5 -2.77 -30.42 8.72
N TYR A 6 -3.19 -29.49 7.88
CA TYR A 6 -4.42 -28.71 8.05
C TYR A 6 -5.56 -29.47 7.39
N ARG A 7 -6.67 -29.70 8.09
CA ARG A 7 -7.76 -30.53 7.57
C ARG A 7 -9.12 -30.07 8.05
N ARG A 8 -10.18 -30.58 7.42
CA ARG A 8 -11.59 -30.25 7.70
C ARG A 8 -11.89 -28.76 7.48
N GLY A 9 -11.38 -28.20 6.38
CA GLY A 9 -11.64 -26.85 5.96
C GLY A 9 -11.99 -26.76 4.49
N ARG A 10 -11.82 -25.58 3.93
CA ARG A 10 -11.98 -25.28 2.50
C ARG A 10 -10.68 -24.65 2.01
N VAL A 11 -9.96 -25.33 1.13
CA VAL A 11 -8.63 -24.87 0.66
C VAL A 11 -8.73 -24.32 -0.75
N ARG A 12 -8.36 -23.06 -0.92
CA ARG A 12 -8.29 -22.44 -2.24
C ARG A 12 -6.98 -22.82 -2.94
N SER A 13 -7.06 -23.83 -3.80
CA SER A 13 -5.91 -24.29 -4.59
C SER A 13 -6.30 -24.41 -6.07
N PRO A 14 -5.40 -24.13 -7.01
CA PRO A 14 -5.59 -24.46 -8.42
C PRO A 14 -5.41 -25.96 -8.71
N ASP A 15 -4.69 -26.71 -7.85
CA ASP A 15 -4.46 -28.15 -8.02
C ASP A 15 -5.75 -28.97 -7.77
N ASP A 16 -6.57 -28.52 -6.79
CA ASP A 16 -7.87 -29.11 -6.48
C ASP A 16 -8.84 -28.03 -5.98
N PRO A 17 -9.85 -27.63 -6.77
CA PRO A 17 -10.81 -26.59 -6.38
C PRO A 17 -11.77 -27.03 -5.27
N PHE A 18 -11.80 -28.31 -4.92
CA PHE A 18 -12.63 -28.89 -3.86
C PHE A 18 -11.83 -29.39 -2.66
N ALA A 19 -10.55 -28.97 -2.58
CA ALA A 19 -9.66 -29.39 -1.51
C ALA A 19 -10.21 -29.00 -0.13
N THR A 20 -10.10 -29.94 0.83
CA THR A 20 -10.51 -29.75 2.23
C THR A 20 -9.34 -29.87 3.19
N ALA A 21 -8.16 -30.27 2.68
CA ALA A 21 -6.97 -30.44 3.47
C ALA A 21 -5.71 -29.99 2.71
N LEU A 22 -4.68 -29.63 3.48
CA LEU A 22 -3.39 -29.13 3.03
C LEU A 22 -2.30 -29.70 3.93
N LEU A 23 -1.28 -30.36 3.35
CA LEU A 23 -0.06 -30.76 4.07
C LEU A 23 1.06 -29.77 3.78
N VAL A 24 1.64 -29.22 4.84
CA VAL A 24 2.84 -28.39 4.80
C VAL A 24 4.00 -29.19 5.36
N ASP A 25 5.10 -29.26 4.62
CA ASP A 25 6.35 -29.85 5.07
C ASP A 25 7.53 -29.01 4.60
N GLY A 26 8.49 -28.79 5.47
CA GLY A 26 9.69 -28.02 5.14
C GLY A 26 9.42 -26.57 4.70
N GLY A 27 8.28 -25.98 5.07
CA GLY A 27 7.89 -24.63 4.65
C GLY A 27 7.23 -24.55 3.28
N ALA A 28 7.03 -25.69 2.60
CA ALA A 28 6.35 -25.80 1.31
C ALA A 28 5.03 -26.54 1.42
N VAL A 29 4.14 -26.32 0.46
CA VAL A 29 2.95 -27.14 0.25
C VAL A 29 3.38 -28.50 -0.27
N ALA A 30 3.31 -29.51 0.58
CA ALA A 30 3.68 -30.87 0.19
C ALA A 30 2.54 -31.59 -0.55
N TRP A 31 1.29 -31.27 -0.19
CA TRP A 31 0.11 -31.85 -0.82
C TRP A 31 -1.15 -31.01 -0.54
N VAL A 32 -2.08 -31.05 -1.47
CA VAL A 32 -3.44 -30.47 -1.35
C VAL A 32 -4.45 -31.49 -1.86
N GLY A 33 -5.60 -31.64 -1.18
CA GLY A 33 -6.66 -32.52 -1.63
C GLY A 33 -7.79 -32.72 -0.63
N GLY A 34 -8.55 -33.79 -0.82
CA GLY A 34 -9.74 -34.09 -0.02
C GLY A 34 -9.45 -34.89 1.24
N GLU A 35 -10.39 -34.87 2.19
CA GLU A 35 -10.32 -35.47 3.52
C GLU A 35 -10.02 -36.97 3.47
N GLY A 36 -10.63 -37.71 2.53
CA GLY A 36 -10.41 -39.15 2.41
C GLY A 36 -8.96 -39.56 2.12
N ALA A 37 -8.19 -38.70 1.42
CA ALA A 37 -6.75 -38.89 1.24
C ALA A 37 -5.95 -38.41 2.47
N ALA A 38 -6.40 -37.36 3.11
CA ALA A 38 -5.78 -36.83 4.34
C ALA A 38 -5.81 -37.86 5.50
N ASP A 39 -6.83 -38.72 5.58
CA ASP A 39 -6.92 -39.77 6.59
C ASP A 39 -5.77 -40.80 6.54
N ALA A 40 -5.16 -40.97 5.38
CA ALA A 40 -4.02 -41.89 5.19
C ALA A 40 -2.65 -41.19 5.43
N MET A 41 -2.64 -39.91 5.71
CA MET A 41 -1.41 -39.13 5.89
C MET A 41 -0.99 -39.09 7.35
N THR A 42 0.32 -39.02 7.56
CA THR A 42 0.92 -38.79 8.87
C THR A 42 1.63 -37.45 8.86
N ALA A 43 1.46 -36.65 9.90
CA ALA A 43 2.13 -35.38 10.10
C ALA A 43 2.52 -35.23 11.59
N ASP A 44 3.54 -34.42 11.86
CA ASP A 44 3.96 -34.15 13.24
C ASP A 44 2.91 -33.37 14.01
N VAL A 45 2.17 -32.49 13.30
CA VAL A 45 1.08 -31.67 13.85
C VAL A 45 -0.15 -31.80 12.95
N VAL A 46 -1.31 -31.93 13.57
CA VAL A 46 -2.61 -31.89 12.87
C VAL A 46 -3.40 -30.70 13.39
N VAL A 47 -3.82 -29.84 12.48
CA VAL A 47 -4.64 -28.65 12.76
C VAL A 47 -6.05 -28.88 12.20
N ASP A 48 -7.04 -28.82 13.07
CA ASP A 48 -8.45 -28.81 12.67
C ASP A 48 -8.84 -27.41 12.24
N LEU A 49 -9.28 -27.28 11.00
CA LEU A 49 -9.70 -26.01 10.44
C LEU A 49 -11.12 -25.60 10.83
N GLU A 50 -11.94 -26.55 11.36
CA GLU A 50 -13.34 -26.28 11.77
C GLU A 50 -14.13 -25.55 10.67
N ASP A 51 -14.04 -26.05 9.45
CA ASP A 51 -14.65 -25.48 8.23
C ASP A 51 -14.11 -24.10 7.80
N ALA A 52 -13.03 -23.60 8.41
CA ALA A 52 -12.39 -22.36 7.99
C ALA A 52 -11.86 -22.44 6.56
N TRP A 53 -11.76 -21.28 5.94
CA TRP A 53 -11.23 -21.13 4.58
C TRP A 53 -9.74 -20.84 4.60
N VAL A 54 -8.98 -21.62 3.85
CA VAL A 54 -7.54 -21.43 3.65
C VAL A 54 -7.29 -20.89 2.26
N ALA A 55 -6.64 -19.76 2.17
CA ALA A 55 -6.32 -19.11 0.89
C ALA A 55 -4.91 -18.53 0.90
N PRO A 56 -4.28 -18.31 -0.27
CA PRO A 56 -3.02 -17.56 -0.33
C PRO A 56 -3.10 -16.28 0.48
N ALA A 57 -2.08 -16.00 1.28
CA ALA A 57 -1.99 -14.77 2.04
C ALA A 57 -1.86 -13.56 1.12
N PHE A 58 -2.36 -12.43 1.56
CA PHE A 58 -2.24 -11.16 0.85
C PHE A 58 -0.80 -10.64 0.82
N VAL A 59 -0.51 -9.87 -0.21
CA VAL A 59 0.69 -9.05 -0.36
C VAL A 59 0.25 -7.62 -0.53
N ASP A 60 0.67 -6.73 0.35
CA ASP A 60 0.47 -5.29 0.12
C ASP A 60 1.65 -4.76 -0.72
N ALA A 61 1.35 -4.40 -1.96
CA ALA A 61 2.39 -4.10 -2.94
C ALA A 61 2.94 -2.67 -2.84
N HIS A 62 2.44 -1.85 -1.91
CA HIS A 62 2.91 -0.48 -1.71
C HIS A 62 2.54 0.00 -0.30
N VAL A 63 3.54 0.14 0.56
CA VAL A 63 3.36 0.69 1.92
C VAL A 63 4.53 1.60 2.31
N HIS A 64 4.26 2.46 3.31
CA HIS A 64 5.25 3.22 4.07
C HIS A 64 5.17 2.77 5.53
N ALA A 65 5.87 1.69 5.86
CA ALA A 65 5.67 0.97 7.12
C ALA A 65 5.89 1.83 8.36
N THR A 66 6.94 2.64 8.39
CA THR A 66 7.20 3.54 9.52
C THR A 66 6.12 4.61 9.64
N SER A 67 5.74 5.26 8.54
CA SER A 67 4.70 6.29 8.54
C SER A 67 3.35 5.74 8.99
N ASN A 68 2.98 4.53 8.50
CA ASN A 68 1.76 3.85 8.92
C ASN A 68 1.79 3.50 10.41
N GLY A 69 2.88 2.94 10.90
CA GLY A 69 3.02 2.59 12.31
C GLY A 69 3.00 3.81 13.22
N LEU A 70 3.59 4.93 12.80
CA LEU A 70 3.48 6.20 13.52
C LEU A 70 2.03 6.70 13.55
N ALA A 71 1.26 6.51 12.47
CA ALA A 71 -0.16 6.81 12.47
C ALA A 71 -0.97 5.87 13.38
N LEU A 72 -0.67 4.57 13.37
CA LEU A 72 -1.32 3.57 14.24
C LEU A 72 -1.01 3.75 15.73
N THR A 73 0.21 4.18 16.06
CA THR A 73 0.68 4.31 17.46
C THR A 73 0.71 5.76 17.93
N GLY A 74 0.47 6.71 17.03
CA GLY A 74 0.47 8.13 17.28
C GLY A 74 -0.77 8.60 18.03
N LEU A 75 -0.81 9.90 18.29
CA LEU A 75 -1.93 10.54 18.95
C LEU A 75 -3.08 10.80 17.97
N ASP A 76 -4.18 10.11 18.15
CA ASP A 76 -5.42 10.37 17.41
C ASP A 76 -6.28 11.41 18.14
N LEU A 77 -6.46 12.56 17.50
CA LEU A 77 -7.34 13.63 17.96
C LEU A 77 -8.70 13.63 17.24
N THR A 78 -8.95 12.66 16.36
CA THR A 78 -10.21 12.54 15.63
C THR A 78 -11.38 12.48 16.61
N GLY A 79 -12.40 13.29 16.35
CA GLY A 79 -13.59 13.37 17.18
C GLY A 79 -13.35 13.97 18.58
N ALA A 80 -12.23 14.65 18.85
CA ALA A 80 -12.09 15.45 20.05
C ALA A 80 -13.14 16.57 20.04
N PRO A 81 -14.01 16.69 21.06
CA PRO A 81 -15.14 17.62 21.01
C PRO A 81 -14.74 19.07 21.33
N SER A 82 -13.53 19.32 21.80
CA SER A 82 -13.03 20.65 22.17
C SER A 82 -11.51 20.68 22.18
N LEU A 83 -10.94 21.87 22.13
CA LEU A 83 -9.51 22.12 22.34
C LEU A 83 -9.03 21.59 23.71
N ALA A 84 -9.83 21.76 24.75
CA ALA A 84 -9.49 21.27 26.10
C ALA A 84 -9.28 19.75 26.10
N VAL A 85 -10.20 18.98 25.51
CA VAL A 85 -10.07 17.51 25.40
C VAL A 85 -8.89 17.10 24.52
N ALA A 86 -8.63 17.85 23.44
CA ALA A 86 -7.44 17.61 22.61
C ALA A 86 -6.14 17.80 23.42
N LEU A 87 -6.04 18.87 24.21
CA LEU A 87 -4.89 19.13 25.09
C LEU A 87 -4.72 18.06 26.17
N ASP A 88 -5.80 17.56 26.76
CA ASP A 88 -5.75 16.45 27.72
C ASP A 88 -5.21 15.15 27.08
N ARG A 89 -5.64 14.84 25.86
CA ARG A 89 -5.10 13.69 25.10
C ARG A 89 -3.61 13.87 24.81
N ILE A 90 -3.17 15.08 24.44
CA ILE A 90 -1.76 15.41 24.22
C ILE A 90 -0.96 15.19 25.50
N GLU A 91 -1.45 15.67 26.64
CA GLU A 91 -0.79 15.49 27.94
C GLU A 91 -0.64 14.01 28.31
N GLN A 92 -1.67 13.21 28.12
CA GLN A 92 -1.63 11.77 28.38
C GLN A 92 -0.59 11.07 27.47
N ALA A 93 -0.59 11.40 26.17
CA ALA A 93 0.37 10.85 25.22
C ALA A 93 1.81 11.28 25.55
N ALA A 94 2.03 12.55 25.95
CA ALA A 94 3.34 13.07 26.32
C ALA A 94 3.95 12.36 27.54
N ARG A 95 3.12 12.00 28.54
CA ARG A 95 3.56 11.19 29.69
C ARG A 95 4.08 9.81 29.28
N SER A 96 3.56 9.25 28.20
CA SER A 96 3.95 7.93 27.68
C SER A 96 5.13 8.01 26.70
N ALA A 97 5.35 9.13 26.05
CA ALA A 97 6.32 9.30 24.95
C ALA A 97 7.81 9.28 25.42
N ARG A 98 8.09 9.35 26.71
CA ARG A 98 9.45 9.25 27.31
C ARG A 98 10.51 10.10 26.61
N GLY A 99 10.17 11.33 26.19
CA GLY A 99 11.09 12.27 25.55
C GLY A 99 11.26 12.08 24.03
N GLY A 100 10.53 11.17 23.38
CA GLY A 100 10.43 11.09 21.92
C GLY A 100 9.54 12.20 21.34
N VAL A 101 9.52 12.30 20.01
CA VAL A 101 8.60 13.21 19.33
C VAL A 101 7.16 12.71 19.47
N LEU A 102 6.24 13.60 19.78
CA LEU A 102 4.81 13.32 19.78
C LEU A 102 4.22 13.71 18.43
N LEU A 103 3.86 12.72 17.65
CA LEU A 103 3.15 12.90 16.38
C LEU A 103 1.66 12.64 16.59
N GLY A 104 0.82 13.56 16.16
CA GLY A 104 -0.63 13.43 16.26
C GLY A 104 -1.33 13.91 15.00
N THR A 105 -2.56 13.42 14.82
CA THR A 105 -3.39 13.72 13.64
C THR A 105 -4.85 13.92 14.04
N GLY A 106 -5.64 14.46 13.12
CA GLY A 106 -7.09 14.39 13.20
C GLY A 106 -7.75 15.51 14.02
N TRP A 107 -7.02 16.57 14.42
CA TRP A 107 -7.70 17.71 15.04
C TRP A 107 -8.48 18.52 13.99
N ASP A 108 -9.63 19.05 14.43
CA ASP A 108 -10.51 19.88 13.59
C ASP A 108 -11.13 20.99 14.42
N ASP A 109 -10.57 22.19 14.28
CA ASP A 109 -10.99 23.39 14.99
C ASP A 109 -12.39 23.90 14.58
N THR A 110 -12.89 23.49 13.43
CA THR A 110 -14.21 23.88 12.95
C THR A 110 -15.35 23.25 13.76
N SER A 111 -15.07 22.12 14.41
CA SER A 111 -16.01 21.41 15.28
C SER A 111 -15.91 21.82 16.76
N TRP A 112 -14.91 22.64 17.13
CA TRP A 112 -14.66 23.02 18.52
C TRP A 112 -15.38 24.29 18.93
N PRO A 113 -15.86 24.37 20.20
CA PRO A 113 -16.47 25.60 20.72
C PRO A 113 -15.51 26.79 20.69
N GLU A 114 -14.22 26.55 20.83
CA GLU A 114 -13.18 27.56 20.79
C GLU A 114 -12.95 28.17 19.40
N GLY A 115 -13.31 27.45 18.33
CA GLY A 115 -13.22 27.87 16.93
C GLY A 115 -11.81 28.24 16.45
N ARG A 116 -10.77 27.64 17.08
CA ARG A 116 -9.37 27.90 16.77
C ARG A 116 -8.48 26.68 16.96
N PRO A 117 -7.33 26.61 16.26
CA PRO A 117 -6.33 25.59 16.51
C PRO A 117 -5.66 25.74 17.89
N PRO A 118 -4.96 24.69 18.38
CA PRO A 118 -4.01 24.80 19.48
C PRO A 118 -2.91 25.81 19.14
N THR A 119 -2.29 26.39 20.16
CA THR A 119 -1.09 27.23 20.02
C THR A 119 0.17 26.47 20.41
N ALA A 120 1.35 26.90 19.94
CA ALA A 120 2.63 26.34 20.37
C ALA A 120 2.78 26.36 21.90
N ALA A 121 2.37 27.47 22.56
CA ALA A 121 2.43 27.60 24.01
C ALA A 121 1.50 26.61 24.75
N GLU A 122 0.35 26.26 24.17
CA GLU A 122 -0.54 25.23 24.71
C GLU A 122 0.07 23.84 24.54
N LEU A 123 0.67 23.56 23.37
CA LEU A 123 1.41 22.32 23.14
C LEU A 123 2.60 22.17 24.10
N ASP A 124 3.36 23.24 24.29
CA ASP A 124 4.50 23.24 25.22
C ASP A 124 4.08 22.88 26.66
N ARG A 125 2.94 23.44 27.12
CA ARG A 125 2.40 23.12 28.45
C ARG A 125 1.93 21.66 28.52
N ALA A 126 1.13 21.21 27.54
CA ALA A 126 0.57 19.88 27.53
C ALA A 126 1.65 18.78 27.34
N SER A 127 2.72 19.09 26.63
CA SER A 127 3.82 18.14 26.38
C SER A 127 5.02 18.28 27.31
N TYR A 128 4.95 19.15 28.31
CA TYR A 128 6.07 19.44 29.22
C TYR A 128 7.33 19.94 28.48
N GLY A 129 7.13 20.73 27.41
CA GLY A 129 8.21 21.26 26.55
C GLY A 129 8.74 20.27 25.52
N GLY A 130 8.01 19.19 25.27
CA GLY A 130 8.38 18.17 24.29
C GLY A 130 8.26 18.60 22.82
N VAL A 131 8.86 17.82 21.94
CA VAL A 131 8.73 17.99 20.49
C VAL A 131 7.38 17.43 20.04
N VAL A 132 6.48 18.30 19.58
CA VAL A 132 5.10 17.94 19.18
C VAL A 132 4.81 18.44 17.78
N TYR A 133 4.24 17.56 16.95
CA TYR A 133 3.68 17.85 15.65
C TYR A 133 2.27 17.29 15.57
N LEU A 134 1.29 18.15 15.32
CA LEU A 134 -0.12 17.75 15.21
C LEU A 134 -0.66 18.15 13.85
N ALA A 135 -0.86 17.18 12.97
CA ALA A 135 -1.48 17.41 11.68
C ALA A 135 -3.00 17.61 11.83
N ARG A 136 -3.56 18.58 11.09
CA ARG A 136 -4.99 18.75 10.97
C ARG A 136 -5.62 17.55 10.24
N THR A 137 -6.93 17.37 10.38
CA THR A 137 -7.69 16.28 9.73
C THR A 137 -7.50 16.22 8.21
N ASP A 138 -7.22 17.35 7.56
CA ASP A 138 -6.95 17.44 6.11
C ASP A 138 -5.47 17.21 5.74
N VAL A 139 -4.58 17.07 6.71
CA VAL A 139 -3.13 16.92 6.60
C VAL A 139 -2.37 18.02 5.83
N HIS A 140 -3.08 19.12 5.48
CA HIS A 140 -2.49 20.25 4.76
C HIS A 140 -1.99 21.38 5.67
N SER A 141 -2.26 21.27 6.98
CA SER A 141 -1.75 22.16 8.01
C SER A 141 -1.42 21.39 9.28
N ALA A 142 -0.59 22.00 10.12
CA ALA A 142 -0.23 21.42 11.41
C ALA A 142 0.03 22.52 12.44
N VAL A 143 -0.01 22.12 13.72
CA VAL A 143 0.51 22.94 14.81
C VAL A 143 1.75 22.26 15.40
N ALA A 144 2.81 23.05 15.60
CA ALA A 144 4.09 22.60 16.12
C ALA A 144 4.41 23.25 17.47
N SER A 145 5.00 22.48 18.38
CA SER A 145 5.55 23.02 19.63
C SER A 145 6.74 23.96 19.41
N SER A 146 7.06 24.77 20.39
CA SER A 146 8.23 25.64 20.33
C SER A 146 9.54 24.87 20.16
N ALA A 147 9.65 23.68 20.77
CA ALA A 147 10.82 22.82 20.62
C ALA A 147 10.99 22.33 19.17
N LEU A 148 9.90 21.94 18.49
CA LEU A 148 9.97 21.55 17.08
C LEU A 148 10.31 22.73 16.17
N LEU A 149 9.72 23.89 16.40
CA LEU A 149 10.03 25.11 15.64
C LEU A 149 11.47 25.59 15.84
N ALA A 150 12.06 25.35 17.01
CA ALA A 150 13.47 25.63 17.27
C ALA A 150 14.41 24.68 16.49
N ALA A 151 13.99 23.43 16.27
CA ALA A 151 14.72 22.46 15.45
C ALA A 151 14.60 22.75 13.94
N CYS A 152 13.65 23.61 13.53
CA CYS A 152 13.42 23.99 12.13
C CYS A 152 13.27 25.52 11.98
N PRO A 153 14.34 26.30 12.19
CA PRO A 153 14.27 27.76 12.21
C PRO A 153 13.78 28.37 10.89
N ASP A 154 14.09 27.73 9.75
CA ASP A 154 13.72 28.18 8.41
C ASP A 154 12.19 28.20 8.20
N ALA A 155 11.45 27.39 8.94
CA ALA A 155 10.00 27.35 8.87
C ALA A 155 9.36 28.71 9.20
N ARG A 156 9.98 29.51 10.08
CA ARG A 156 9.47 30.82 10.51
C ARG A 156 9.48 31.87 9.41
N SER A 157 10.37 31.75 8.43
CA SER A 157 10.50 32.63 7.26
C SER A 157 9.85 32.06 6.00
N ALA A 158 9.42 30.79 6.04
CA ALA A 158 8.84 30.11 4.90
C ALA A 158 7.39 30.53 4.66
N GLN A 159 6.96 30.44 3.41
CA GLN A 159 5.57 30.68 3.04
C GLN A 159 4.64 29.73 3.81
N GLY A 160 3.58 30.29 4.39
CA GLY A 160 2.60 29.54 5.16
C GLY A 160 2.89 29.42 6.65
N PHE A 161 3.89 30.09 7.19
CA PHE A 161 4.02 30.28 8.64
C PHE A 161 3.00 31.34 9.11
N VAL A 162 2.00 30.89 9.89
CA VAL A 162 0.90 31.76 10.33
C VAL A 162 1.20 32.44 11.68
N GLY A 163 2.02 31.81 12.52
CA GLY A 163 2.29 32.22 13.90
C GLY A 163 1.71 31.24 14.92
N ASP A 164 2.07 31.41 16.19
CA ASP A 164 1.60 30.58 17.31
C ASP A 164 1.70 29.05 17.11
N GLY A 165 2.63 28.62 16.25
CA GLY A 165 2.85 27.21 15.94
C GLY A 165 2.08 26.70 14.71
N LEU A 166 1.11 27.44 14.20
CA LEU A 166 0.34 27.04 13.03
C LEU A 166 1.17 27.22 11.75
N VAL A 167 1.29 26.14 10.99
CA VAL A 167 2.05 26.08 9.73
C VAL A 167 1.21 25.47 8.61
N ARG A 168 1.39 26.01 7.41
CA ARG A 168 0.76 25.59 6.15
C ARG A 168 1.82 25.58 5.04
N GLN A 169 1.50 25.07 3.87
CA GLN A 169 2.34 25.14 2.68
C GLN A 169 3.80 24.75 2.94
N GLN A 170 4.78 25.56 2.46
CA GLN A 170 6.20 25.29 2.61
C GLN A 170 6.64 25.19 4.07
N ALA A 171 6.13 26.06 4.94
CA ALA A 171 6.42 25.98 6.38
C ALA A 171 5.98 24.64 6.98
N HIS A 172 4.81 24.12 6.57
CA HIS A 172 4.32 22.81 6.98
C HIS A 172 5.25 21.69 6.53
N HIS A 173 5.70 21.70 5.27
CA HIS A 173 6.63 20.68 4.76
C HIS A 173 7.95 20.65 5.54
N LEU A 174 8.51 21.82 5.84
CA LEU A 174 9.74 21.93 6.62
C LEU A 174 9.56 21.37 8.04
N VAL A 175 8.47 21.77 8.71
CA VAL A 175 8.17 21.31 10.08
C VAL A 175 7.88 19.82 10.12
N ARG A 176 7.13 19.29 9.16
CA ARG A 176 6.87 17.85 9.04
C ARG A 176 8.16 17.06 8.88
N ARG A 177 9.05 17.48 7.99
CA ARG A 177 10.36 16.85 7.81
C ARG A 177 11.18 16.86 9.11
N ALA A 178 11.22 17.97 9.83
CA ALA A 178 11.91 18.06 11.11
C ALA A 178 11.28 17.14 12.18
N ALA A 179 9.94 17.04 12.22
CA ALA A 179 9.23 16.16 13.15
C ALA A 179 9.57 14.68 12.90
N TYR A 180 9.58 14.25 11.64
CA TYR A 180 9.93 12.87 11.28
C TYR A 180 11.42 12.57 11.51
N ALA A 181 12.31 13.54 11.29
CA ALA A 181 13.73 13.40 11.62
C ALA A 181 13.98 13.28 13.14
N ALA A 182 13.08 13.77 13.97
CA ALA A 182 13.15 13.64 15.43
C ALA A 182 12.65 12.28 15.97
N VAL A 183 12.12 11.39 15.11
CA VAL A 183 11.68 10.05 15.50
C VAL A 183 12.87 9.24 15.98
N THR A 184 12.82 8.80 17.22
CA THR A 184 13.90 8.00 17.80
C THR A 184 13.95 6.58 17.22
N PRO A 185 15.10 5.88 17.26
CA PRO A 185 15.18 4.48 16.83
C PRO A 185 14.18 3.56 17.54
N ALA A 186 13.87 3.83 18.81
CA ALA A 186 12.89 3.06 19.58
C ALA A 186 11.46 3.30 19.06
N GLN A 187 11.07 4.55 18.82
CA GLN A 187 9.77 4.89 18.23
C GLN A 187 9.62 4.29 16.83
N ARG A 188 10.67 4.39 16.01
CA ARG A 188 10.71 3.78 14.67
C ARG A 188 10.46 2.29 14.74
N ARG A 189 11.18 1.57 15.59
CA ARG A 189 11.00 0.13 15.78
C ARG A 189 9.57 -0.21 16.22
N THR A 190 9.01 0.52 17.18
CA THR A 190 7.64 0.34 17.64
C THR A 190 6.64 0.55 16.50
N ALA A 191 6.82 1.60 15.70
CA ALA A 191 5.97 1.90 14.56
C ALA A 191 6.05 0.79 13.49
N GLN A 192 7.26 0.40 13.09
CA GLN A 192 7.49 -0.66 12.10
C GLN A 192 6.87 -1.99 12.57
N THR A 193 7.08 -2.35 13.84
CA THR A 193 6.47 -3.57 14.42
C THR A 193 4.95 -3.47 14.39
N ALA A 194 4.36 -2.35 14.80
CA ALA A 194 2.91 -2.17 14.79
C ALA A 194 2.29 -2.30 13.38
N THR A 195 2.97 -1.81 12.36
CA THR A 195 2.53 -2.01 10.96
C THR A 195 2.56 -3.48 10.56
N LEU A 196 3.65 -4.18 10.86
CA LEU A 196 3.80 -5.59 10.49
C LEU A 196 2.86 -6.50 11.29
N ASP A 197 2.66 -6.23 12.59
CA ASP A 197 1.65 -6.92 13.42
C ASP A 197 0.24 -6.71 12.87
N ARG A 198 -0.08 -5.48 12.47
CA ARG A 198 -1.37 -5.17 11.84
C ARG A 198 -1.54 -5.88 10.50
N ALA A 199 -0.50 -5.89 9.66
CA ALA A 199 -0.49 -6.63 8.40
C ALA A 199 -0.73 -8.13 8.63
N ALA A 200 0.01 -8.74 9.57
CA ALA A 200 -0.15 -10.14 9.92
C ALA A 200 -1.57 -10.46 10.40
N ALA A 201 -2.15 -9.62 11.25
CA ALA A 201 -3.52 -9.78 11.75
C ALA A 201 -4.59 -9.65 10.66
N LEU A 202 -4.25 -9.08 9.52
CA LEU A 202 -5.12 -8.92 8.35
C LEU A 202 -4.85 -9.96 7.25
N GLY A 203 -4.07 -11.01 7.53
CA GLY A 203 -3.75 -12.04 6.54
C GLY A 203 -2.74 -11.59 5.47
N ILE A 204 -2.01 -10.50 5.71
CA ILE A 204 -0.93 -10.01 4.83
C ILE A 204 0.38 -10.65 5.29
N ALA A 205 0.99 -11.45 4.43
CA ALA A 205 2.25 -12.15 4.72
C ALA A 205 3.49 -11.43 4.15
N CYS A 206 3.29 -10.45 3.29
CA CYS A 206 4.37 -9.67 2.68
C CYS A 206 3.92 -8.23 2.43
N VAL A 207 4.84 -7.29 2.64
CA VAL A 207 4.66 -5.87 2.30
C VAL A 207 5.80 -5.38 1.43
N HIS A 208 5.49 -4.51 0.46
CA HIS A 208 6.50 -3.81 -0.32
C HIS A 208 6.71 -2.41 0.24
N GLU A 209 7.84 -2.21 0.89
CA GLU A 209 8.24 -0.89 1.38
C GLU A 209 8.75 -0.03 0.23
N CYS A 210 8.08 1.08 -0.02
CA CYS A 210 8.49 2.10 -0.98
C CYS A 210 9.23 3.22 -0.26
N GLY A 211 10.48 2.95 0.11
CA GLY A 211 11.35 3.91 0.80
C GLY A 211 12.17 4.78 -0.17
N GLY A 212 12.81 5.79 0.37
CA GLY A 212 13.65 6.70 -0.42
C GLY A 212 14.32 7.76 0.44
N PRO A 213 15.24 8.57 -0.14
CA PRO A 213 15.92 9.65 0.58
C PRO A 213 14.95 10.66 1.20
N ASP A 214 13.83 10.92 0.51
CA ASP A 214 12.77 11.84 0.96
C ASP A 214 11.64 11.15 1.72
N ILE A 215 11.70 9.81 1.87
CA ILE A 215 10.71 8.97 2.54
C ILE A 215 11.41 8.15 3.63
N GLY A 216 11.49 8.71 4.83
CA GLY A 216 12.12 8.04 5.97
C GLY A 216 13.65 7.99 5.95
N GLY A 217 14.29 7.96 4.77
CA GLY A 217 15.74 7.89 4.59
C GLY A 217 16.34 6.50 4.86
N GLU A 218 17.66 6.39 4.67
CA GLU A 218 18.38 5.10 4.71
C GLU A 218 18.27 4.36 6.04
N GLN A 219 18.41 5.08 7.15
CA GLN A 219 18.35 4.47 8.48
C GLN A 219 16.98 3.85 8.78
N ASP A 220 15.93 4.47 8.27
CA ASP A 220 14.57 3.98 8.38
C ASP A 220 14.38 2.69 7.58
N PHE A 221 14.77 2.74 6.30
CA PHE A 221 14.70 1.63 5.37
C PHE A 221 15.48 0.40 5.86
N LEU A 222 16.75 0.61 6.26
CA LEU A 222 17.60 -0.46 6.79
C LEU A 222 17.05 -1.05 8.09
N ALA A 223 16.51 -0.21 8.98
CA ALA A 223 15.91 -0.67 10.24
C ALA A 223 14.70 -1.57 9.99
N LEU A 224 13.85 -1.24 9.00
CA LEU A 224 12.71 -2.06 8.61
C LEU A 224 13.14 -3.40 8.02
N LEU A 225 14.09 -3.40 7.08
CA LEU A 225 14.57 -4.64 6.46
C LEU A 225 15.26 -5.57 7.47
N ALA A 226 15.96 -5.01 8.45
CA ALA A 226 16.64 -5.76 9.51
C ALA A 226 15.71 -6.19 10.67
N LEU A 227 14.46 -5.74 10.71
CA LEU A 227 13.55 -6.05 11.80
C LEU A 227 13.21 -7.54 11.78
N GLU A 228 13.41 -8.23 12.91
CA GLU A 228 12.99 -9.63 13.06
C GLU A 228 11.47 -9.71 13.18
N HIS A 229 10.80 -10.13 12.11
CA HIS A 229 9.36 -10.30 12.04
C HIS A 229 8.98 -11.36 11.02
N GLY A 230 7.84 -12.04 11.22
CA GLY A 230 7.38 -13.11 10.33
C GLY A 230 6.82 -12.61 8.99
N VAL A 231 6.26 -11.40 8.95
CA VAL A 231 5.82 -10.77 7.69
C VAL A 231 7.06 -10.42 6.86
N GLU A 232 7.07 -10.82 5.60
CA GLU A 232 8.19 -10.52 4.69
C GLU A 232 8.16 -9.05 4.26
N ARG A 233 9.33 -8.41 4.17
CA ARG A 233 9.52 -7.04 3.69
C ARG A 233 10.34 -7.08 2.42
N ILE A 234 9.78 -6.56 1.34
CA ILE A 234 10.44 -6.37 0.06
C ILE A 234 10.67 -4.88 -0.10
N GLY A 235 11.94 -4.44 -0.09
CA GLY A 235 12.28 -3.02 -0.14
C GLY A 235 12.52 -2.52 -1.56
N TYR A 236 11.99 -1.34 -1.85
CA TYR A 236 12.28 -0.52 -3.03
C TYR A 236 12.88 0.81 -2.57
N TRP A 237 13.92 1.28 -3.24
CA TRP A 237 14.61 2.51 -2.88
C TRP A 237 14.47 3.56 -3.99
N GLY A 238 13.63 4.58 -3.76
CA GLY A 238 13.25 5.61 -4.73
C GLY A 238 14.28 6.73 -4.85
N GLU A 239 15.41 6.46 -5.52
CA GLU A 239 16.46 7.42 -5.79
C GLU A 239 16.84 7.39 -7.28
N LEU A 240 16.86 8.58 -7.93
CA LEU A 240 17.25 8.69 -9.33
C LEU A 240 18.74 8.32 -9.48
N ASP A 241 19.03 7.52 -10.50
CA ASP A 241 20.36 6.95 -10.76
C ASP A 241 20.93 6.09 -9.61
N GLY A 242 20.06 5.71 -8.68
CA GLY A 242 20.40 5.04 -7.42
C GLY A 242 20.49 3.51 -7.51
N ALA A 243 20.68 2.88 -8.67
CA ALA A 243 20.66 1.41 -8.80
C ALA A 243 21.71 0.70 -7.92
N ASP A 244 22.94 1.21 -7.87
CA ASP A 244 23.98 0.66 -7.02
C ASP A 244 23.68 0.92 -5.53
N ARG A 245 23.17 2.10 -5.19
CA ARG A 245 22.78 2.42 -3.82
C ARG A 245 21.62 1.54 -3.35
N ALA A 246 20.60 1.35 -4.16
CA ALA A 246 19.49 0.44 -3.85
C ALA A 246 19.99 -0.99 -3.56
N ARG A 247 20.93 -1.48 -4.37
CA ARG A 247 21.56 -2.80 -4.14
C ARG A 247 22.33 -2.86 -2.83
N GLU A 248 23.13 -1.84 -2.51
CA GLU A 248 23.86 -1.76 -1.24
C GLU A 248 22.93 -1.77 -0.02
N LEU A 249 21.78 -1.13 -0.13
CA LEU A 249 20.75 -1.10 0.91
C LEU A 249 19.91 -2.38 0.99
N GLY A 250 20.11 -3.34 0.08
CA GLY A 250 19.35 -4.59 0.05
C GLY A 250 17.97 -4.46 -0.60
N ALA A 251 17.70 -3.38 -1.32
CA ALA A 251 16.48 -3.21 -2.09
C ALA A 251 16.47 -4.13 -3.32
N VAL A 252 15.28 -4.59 -3.73
CA VAL A 252 15.10 -5.40 -4.95
C VAL A 252 14.96 -4.54 -6.21
N GLY A 253 14.69 -3.24 -6.04
CA GLY A 253 14.56 -2.28 -7.12
C GLY A 253 14.97 -0.87 -6.69
N ALA A 254 15.46 -0.10 -7.66
CA ALA A 254 15.65 1.34 -7.53
C ALA A 254 14.38 2.04 -8.00
N GLY A 255 13.47 2.32 -7.07
CA GLY A 255 12.12 2.77 -7.41
C GLY A 255 11.14 2.61 -6.25
N GLY A 256 9.91 2.29 -6.56
CA GLY A 256 8.78 2.53 -5.68
C GLY A 256 8.39 3.99 -5.84
N ASP A 257 8.43 4.79 -4.77
CA ASP A 257 8.15 6.22 -4.83
C ASP A 257 9.35 7.07 -5.28
N LEU A 258 9.94 6.73 -6.43
CA LEU A 258 10.74 7.69 -7.18
C LEU A 258 9.76 8.62 -7.92
N PHE A 259 9.56 9.81 -7.39
CA PHE A 259 8.52 10.72 -7.84
C PHE A 259 8.77 11.24 -9.27
N ALA A 260 7.90 10.88 -10.22
CA ALA A 260 7.81 11.56 -11.52
C ALA A 260 6.92 12.81 -11.41
N ASP A 261 5.91 12.78 -10.53
CA ASP A 261 5.05 13.92 -10.19
C ASP A 261 4.56 13.83 -8.73
N GLY A 262 3.57 14.64 -8.38
CA GLY A 262 2.91 14.59 -7.08
C GLY A 262 1.50 14.00 -7.17
N ALA A 263 0.54 14.54 -6.39
CA ALA A 263 -0.82 14.01 -6.24
C ALA A 263 -1.90 14.99 -6.73
N LEU A 264 -3.05 14.44 -7.17
CA LEU A 264 -4.20 15.23 -7.63
C LEU A 264 -4.79 16.11 -6.53
N GLY A 265 -4.88 15.57 -5.30
CA GLY A 265 -5.46 16.30 -4.17
C GLY A 265 -4.76 17.63 -3.86
N SER A 266 -3.44 17.71 -4.06
CA SER A 266 -2.62 18.89 -3.85
C SER A 266 -2.31 19.71 -5.12
N HIS A 267 -2.92 19.37 -6.27
CA HIS A 267 -2.65 19.97 -7.59
C HIS A 267 -1.17 19.86 -8.04
N THR A 268 -0.49 18.80 -7.64
CA THR A 268 0.92 18.56 -7.97
C THR A 268 1.13 17.37 -8.91
N ALA A 269 0.12 16.55 -9.17
CA ALA A 269 0.16 15.58 -10.27
C ALA A 269 0.32 16.31 -11.61
N CYS A 270 1.23 15.84 -12.47
CA CYS A 270 1.59 16.51 -13.71
C CYS A 270 0.63 16.11 -14.84
N LEU A 271 -0.10 17.10 -15.37
CA LEU A 271 -1.16 16.93 -16.35
C LEU A 271 -0.79 17.58 -17.68
N HIS A 272 -1.28 17.02 -18.79
CA HIS A 272 -1.22 17.68 -20.10
C HIS A 272 -2.13 18.91 -20.13
N ASP A 273 -3.37 18.76 -19.65
CA ASP A 273 -4.32 19.86 -19.53
C ASP A 273 -4.40 20.34 -18.07
N ALA A 274 -4.61 21.64 -17.86
CA ALA A 274 -4.72 22.21 -16.52
C ALA A 274 -5.84 21.56 -15.69
N TYR A 275 -5.70 21.66 -14.37
CA TYR A 275 -6.78 21.35 -13.45
C TYR A 275 -8.02 22.20 -13.74
N LEU A 276 -9.21 21.66 -13.42
CA LEU A 276 -10.46 22.39 -13.66
C LEU A 276 -10.65 23.54 -12.66
N ASP A 277 -10.25 23.32 -11.43
CA ASP A 277 -10.50 24.20 -10.29
C ASP A 277 -9.29 25.09 -9.94
N GLU A 278 -8.14 24.91 -10.58
CA GLU A 278 -6.93 25.72 -10.37
C GLU A 278 -6.14 25.90 -11.68
N PRO A 279 -5.65 27.11 -12.01
CA PRO A 279 -4.94 27.38 -13.26
C PRO A 279 -3.49 26.87 -13.23
N THR A 280 -3.30 25.60 -12.99
CA THR A 280 -2.02 24.88 -13.01
C THR A 280 -2.19 23.53 -13.69
N SER A 281 -1.11 22.96 -14.21
CA SER A 281 -1.05 21.58 -14.70
C SER A 281 -0.14 20.70 -13.82
N GLY A 282 0.11 21.12 -12.59
CA GLY A 282 0.99 20.41 -11.66
C GLY A 282 2.47 20.59 -11.96
N TYR A 283 3.29 19.62 -11.58
CA TYR A 283 4.73 19.70 -11.70
C TYR A 283 5.36 18.35 -12.04
N ALA A 284 6.23 18.31 -13.07
CA ALA A 284 7.05 17.16 -13.41
C ALA A 284 8.37 17.21 -12.65
N TYR A 285 8.69 16.17 -11.88
CA TYR A 285 9.99 16.02 -11.22
C TYR A 285 11.01 15.34 -12.13
N LEU A 286 10.56 14.50 -13.06
CA LEU A 286 11.43 13.77 -13.98
C LEU A 286 11.07 14.05 -15.45
N THR A 287 12.09 14.10 -16.28
CA THR A 287 11.94 14.10 -17.74
C THR A 287 12.05 12.69 -18.32
N ALA A 288 11.52 12.47 -19.51
CA ALA A 288 11.66 11.18 -20.22
C ALA A 288 13.13 10.77 -20.44
N GLU A 289 14.05 11.74 -20.58
CA GLU A 289 15.49 11.43 -20.71
C GLU A 289 16.07 10.90 -19.39
N GLN A 290 15.76 11.52 -18.26
CA GLN A 290 16.19 11.04 -16.94
C GLN A 290 15.62 9.64 -16.67
N VAL A 291 14.34 9.41 -16.98
CA VAL A 291 13.73 8.08 -16.90
C VAL A 291 14.46 7.07 -17.78
N ALA A 292 14.80 7.43 -19.01
CA ALA A 292 15.51 6.53 -19.93
C ALA A 292 16.88 6.09 -19.37
N VAL A 293 17.65 7.04 -18.85
CA VAL A 293 18.97 6.77 -18.23
C VAL A 293 18.79 5.83 -17.04
N HIS A 294 17.86 6.15 -16.12
CA HIS A 294 17.61 5.36 -14.92
C HIS A 294 17.14 3.94 -15.24
N VAL A 295 16.18 3.77 -16.16
CA VAL A 295 15.66 2.46 -16.57
C VAL A 295 16.76 1.63 -17.25
N ALA A 296 17.57 2.22 -18.13
CA ALA A 296 18.67 1.53 -18.79
C ALA A 296 19.72 1.06 -17.77
N ALA A 297 20.08 1.91 -16.79
CA ALA A 297 20.99 1.58 -15.71
C ALA A 297 20.45 0.44 -14.83
N CYS A 298 19.20 0.53 -14.37
CA CYS A 298 18.54 -0.52 -13.59
C CYS A 298 18.48 -1.85 -14.35
N THR A 299 18.06 -1.82 -15.64
CA THR A 299 17.98 -3.01 -16.48
C THR A 299 19.35 -3.69 -16.61
N THR A 300 20.40 -2.93 -16.88
CA THR A 300 21.78 -3.42 -17.00
C THR A 300 22.27 -4.01 -15.69
N ALA A 301 21.91 -3.39 -14.59
CA ALA A 301 22.23 -3.84 -13.23
C ALA A 301 21.39 -5.05 -12.77
N GLY A 302 20.41 -5.52 -13.56
CA GLY A 302 19.50 -6.61 -13.17
C GLY A 302 18.49 -6.22 -12.10
N MET A 303 18.25 -4.92 -11.89
CA MET A 303 17.30 -4.37 -10.93
C MET A 303 16.00 -3.89 -11.60
N GLN A 304 14.93 -3.78 -10.84
CA GLN A 304 13.74 -3.07 -11.29
C GLN A 304 13.94 -1.57 -11.12
N ALA A 305 13.49 -0.77 -12.08
CA ALA A 305 13.12 0.61 -11.86
C ALA A 305 11.64 0.68 -11.43
N GLY A 306 11.28 1.71 -10.69
CA GLY A 306 9.90 1.98 -10.32
C GLY A 306 9.68 3.48 -10.20
N PHE A 307 8.48 3.96 -10.53
CA PHE A 307 8.16 5.39 -10.54
C PHE A 307 6.78 5.65 -9.96
N HIS A 308 6.71 6.59 -9.03
CA HIS A 308 5.44 7.21 -8.68
C HIS A 308 4.99 8.09 -9.87
N ALA A 309 3.84 7.79 -10.44
CA ALA A 309 3.27 8.57 -11.52
C ALA A 309 1.73 8.52 -11.51
N ILE A 310 1.11 9.66 -11.29
CA ILE A 310 -0.33 9.84 -11.16
C ILE A 310 -0.93 10.56 -12.36
N GLY A 311 -0.36 11.68 -12.76
CA GLY A 311 -0.86 12.49 -13.87
C GLY A 311 -0.48 11.92 -15.23
N ASP A 312 -1.30 12.21 -16.22
CA ASP A 312 -1.14 11.71 -17.59
C ASP A 312 0.15 12.20 -18.27
N ALA A 313 0.62 13.40 -17.96
CA ALA A 313 1.88 13.91 -18.47
C ALA A 313 3.10 13.24 -17.82
N ALA A 314 3.05 12.95 -16.51
CA ALA A 314 4.09 12.19 -15.84
C ALA A 314 4.16 10.75 -16.36
N LEU A 315 3.00 10.10 -16.54
CA LEU A 315 2.90 8.78 -17.13
C LEU A 315 3.46 8.74 -18.56
N THR A 316 3.17 9.77 -19.38
CA THR A 316 3.79 9.92 -20.70
C THR A 316 5.32 9.94 -20.59
N ALA A 317 5.88 10.76 -19.69
CA ALA A 317 7.33 10.85 -19.52
C ALA A 317 7.98 9.53 -19.07
N VAL A 318 7.33 8.81 -18.15
CA VAL A 318 7.79 7.49 -17.67
C VAL A 318 7.77 6.45 -18.79
N LEU A 319 6.69 6.39 -19.55
CA LEU A 319 6.53 5.41 -20.63
C LEU A 319 7.45 5.70 -21.83
N ASP A 320 7.55 6.95 -22.24
CA ASP A 320 8.46 7.36 -23.32
C ASP A 320 9.92 7.14 -22.92
N GLY A 321 10.29 7.46 -21.69
CA GLY A 321 11.62 7.19 -21.16
C GLY A 321 11.95 5.70 -21.14
N THR A 322 11.00 4.87 -20.68
CA THR A 322 11.16 3.41 -20.70
C THR A 322 11.28 2.84 -22.11
N ALA A 323 10.52 3.38 -23.06
CA ALA A 323 10.65 3.00 -24.47
C ALA A 323 12.03 3.35 -25.06
N ARG A 324 12.55 4.54 -24.78
CA ARG A 324 13.92 4.94 -25.17
C ARG A 324 14.97 4.05 -24.51
N ALA A 325 14.82 3.67 -23.26
CA ALA A 325 15.70 2.70 -22.62
C ALA A 325 15.65 1.34 -23.35
N ALA A 326 14.47 0.89 -23.77
CA ALA A 326 14.31 -0.35 -24.52
C ALA A 326 15.03 -0.32 -25.89
N GLU A 327 15.12 0.85 -26.53
CA GLU A 327 15.94 1.03 -27.74
C GLU A 327 17.45 0.89 -27.46
N GLN A 328 17.90 1.28 -26.27
CA GLN A 328 19.30 1.24 -25.86
C GLN A 328 19.76 -0.14 -25.38
N VAL A 329 18.99 -0.75 -24.46
CA VAL A 329 19.38 -2.00 -23.80
C VAL A 329 18.61 -3.24 -24.28
N GLY A 330 17.66 -3.05 -25.19
CA GLY A 330 16.84 -4.11 -25.78
C GLY A 330 15.51 -4.32 -25.06
N LEU A 331 14.42 -4.38 -25.83
CA LEU A 331 13.05 -4.56 -25.31
C LEU A 331 12.90 -5.84 -24.45
N ALA A 332 13.57 -6.93 -24.84
CA ALA A 332 13.49 -8.19 -24.11
C ALA A 332 14.07 -8.06 -22.69
N ALA A 333 15.16 -7.30 -22.51
CA ALA A 333 15.77 -7.05 -21.20
C ALA A 333 14.88 -6.16 -20.33
N VAL A 334 14.31 -5.09 -20.89
CA VAL A 334 13.35 -4.21 -20.19
C VAL A 334 12.12 -5.00 -19.73
N ARG A 335 11.54 -5.83 -20.59
CA ARG A 335 10.39 -6.70 -20.21
C ARG A 335 10.75 -7.71 -19.12
N ALA A 336 11.95 -8.30 -19.18
CA ALA A 336 12.41 -9.25 -18.17
C ALA A 336 12.63 -8.59 -16.80
N ALA A 337 13.03 -7.32 -16.78
CA ALA A 337 13.19 -6.54 -15.56
C ALA A 337 11.85 -6.26 -14.83
N ARG A 338 10.72 -6.23 -15.57
CA ARG A 338 9.37 -5.95 -15.01
C ARG A 338 9.35 -4.65 -14.22
N HIS A 339 9.81 -3.55 -14.83
CA HIS A 339 9.78 -2.23 -14.21
C HIS A 339 8.37 -1.87 -13.75
N ARG A 340 8.25 -1.01 -12.73
CA ARG A 340 6.98 -0.71 -12.06
C ARG A 340 6.54 0.71 -12.32
N VAL A 341 5.24 0.92 -12.31
CA VAL A 341 4.60 2.23 -12.11
C VAL A 341 3.70 2.11 -10.89
N GLU A 342 3.94 2.97 -9.92
CA GLU A 342 3.10 3.10 -8.75
C GLU A 342 1.96 4.06 -9.06
N HIS A 343 0.79 3.77 -8.55
CA HIS A 343 -0.47 4.47 -8.72
C HIS A 343 -1.07 4.34 -10.12
N ALA A 344 -0.41 4.83 -11.17
CA ALA A 344 -0.88 4.73 -12.56
C ALA A 344 -2.36 5.14 -12.71
N GLU A 345 -2.73 6.33 -12.16
CA GLU A 345 -4.13 6.71 -11.98
C GLU A 345 -4.76 7.28 -13.24
N LEU A 346 -4.22 8.37 -13.82
CA LEU A 346 -4.78 9.02 -15.01
C LEU A 346 -4.10 8.51 -16.29
N LEU A 347 -4.46 7.31 -16.69
CA LEU A 347 -3.92 6.67 -17.89
C LEU A 347 -4.69 7.08 -19.15
N LEU A 348 -3.98 7.59 -20.15
CA LEU A 348 -4.51 7.72 -21.50
C LEU A 348 -4.62 6.34 -22.18
N PRO A 349 -5.52 6.15 -23.16
CA PRO A 349 -5.67 4.86 -23.84
C PRO A 349 -4.36 4.31 -24.44
N GLY A 350 -3.49 5.17 -24.94
CA GLY A 350 -2.17 4.81 -25.45
C GLY A 350 -1.21 4.28 -24.37
N HIS A 351 -1.32 4.78 -23.14
CA HIS A 351 -0.47 4.37 -22.03
C HIS A 351 -0.69 2.89 -21.63
N VAL A 352 -1.94 2.43 -21.66
CA VAL A 352 -2.26 1.02 -21.38
C VAL A 352 -1.57 0.08 -22.36
N ALA A 353 -1.60 0.42 -23.66
CA ALA A 353 -0.92 -0.36 -24.68
C ALA A 353 0.62 -0.33 -24.51
N GLN A 354 1.19 0.82 -24.14
CA GLN A 354 2.63 0.96 -23.89
C GLN A 354 3.08 0.16 -22.67
N LEU A 355 2.35 0.22 -21.54
CA LEU A 355 2.60 -0.60 -20.35
C LEU A 355 2.67 -2.09 -20.70
N ALA A 356 1.69 -2.58 -21.46
CA ALA A 356 1.66 -3.97 -21.93
C ALA A 356 2.85 -4.30 -22.85
N ALA A 357 3.14 -3.44 -23.82
CA ALA A 357 4.25 -3.63 -24.76
C ALA A 357 5.61 -3.64 -24.06
N LEU A 358 5.82 -2.79 -23.08
CA LEU A 358 7.05 -2.70 -22.30
C LEU A 358 7.15 -3.76 -21.18
N GLY A 359 6.06 -4.50 -20.92
CA GLY A 359 6.02 -5.53 -19.87
C GLY A 359 6.12 -4.95 -18.45
N MET A 360 5.68 -3.72 -18.27
CA MET A 360 5.70 -3.06 -16.97
C MET A 360 4.59 -3.60 -16.05
N VAL A 361 4.78 -3.43 -14.75
CA VAL A 361 3.81 -3.77 -13.72
C VAL A 361 3.13 -2.47 -13.26
N ALA A 362 1.81 -2.49 -13.16
CA ALA A 362 1.06 -1.43 -12.49
C ALA A 362 0.75 -1.86 -11.04
N SER A 363 1.32 -1.12 -10.10
CA SER A 363 1.09 -1.27 -8.67
C SER A 363 0.09 -0.20 -8.23
N VAL A 364 -1.16 -0.61 -7.98
CA VAL A 364 -2.31 0.28 -7.89
C VAL A 364 -3.03 0.20 -6.56
N GLN A 365 -3.75 1.27 -6.20
CA GLN A 365 -4.47 1.42 -4.94
C GLN A 365 -5.98 1.57 -5.16
N PRO A 366 -6.74 0.48 -5.23
CA PRO A 366 -8.19 0.57 -5.48
C PRO A 366 -8.96 1.42 -4.45
N ALA A 367 -8.45 1.50 -3.22
CA ALA A 367 -9.02 2.33 -2.18
C ALA A 367 -9.03 3.83 -2.54
N PHE A 368 -8.17 4.29 -3.46
CA PHE A 368 -8.16 5.67 -3.94
C PHE A 368 -9.41 5.98 -4.75
N ASP A 369 -9.80 5.09 -5.69
CA ASP A 369 -11.05 5.25 -6.42
C ASP A 369 -12.26 5.20 -5.49
N ALA A 370 -12.30 4.26 -4.55
CA ALA A 370 -13.39 4.17 -3.59
C ALA A 370 -13.57 5.43 -2.74
N ARG A 371 -12.46 6.11 -2.42
CA ARG A 371 -12.43 7.30 -1.55
C ARG A 371 -12.63 8.60 -2.32
N TRP A 372 -12.04 8.74 -3.51
CA TRP A 372 -11.94 9.98 -4.25
C TRP A 372 -12.60 9.96 -5.64
N GLY A 373 -12.97 8.77 -6.12
CA GLY A 373 -13.62 8.58 -7.41
C GLY A 373 -15.11 8.91 -7.39
N GLY A 374 -15.71 8.75 -8.57
CA GLY A 374 -17.14 9.03 -8.80
C GLY A 374 -17.43 10.49 -9.20
N PRO A 375 -18.68 10.77 -9.63
CA PRO A 375 -19.05 12.06 -10.21
C PRO A 375 -18.98 13.23 -9.22
N ASP A 376 -19.12 12.96 -7.94
CA ASP A 376 -19.07 13.96 -6.87
C ASP A 376 -17.77 13.87 -6.05
N GLY A 377 -16.82 13.04 -6.51
CA GLY A 377 -15.55 12.83 -5.84
C GLY A 377 -14.51 13.91 -6.11
N MET A 378 -13.39 13.85 -5.37
CA MET A 378 -12.29 14.80 -5.53
C MET A 378 -11.72 14.79 -6.95
N TYR A 379 -11.63 13.63 -7.60
CA TYR A 379 -11.16 13.53 -8.97
C TYR A 379 -12.02 14.34 -9.95
N ALA A 380 -13.35 14.27 -9.81
CA ALA A 380 -14.26 15.05 -10.65
C ALA A 380 -14.13 16.56 -10.38
N ALA A 381 -13.93 16.96 -9.14
CA ALA A 381 -13.69 18.35 -8.78
C ALA A 381 -12.39 18.90 -9.40
N ARG A 382 -11.33 18.09 -9.42
CA ARG A 382 -9.99 18.46 -9.94
C ARG A 382 -9.89 18.45 -11.45
N LEU A 383 -10.49 17.44 -12.09
CA LEU A 383 -10.26 17.10 -13.49
C LEU A 383 -11.50 17.37 -14.40
N GLY A 384 -12.66 17.51 -13.80
CA GLY A 384 -13.95 17.43 -14.49
C GLY A 384 -14.40 15.98 -14.67
N ALA A 385 -15.72 15.80 -14.84
CA ALA A 385 -16.36 14.47 -14.82
C ALA A 385 -15.83 13.51 -15.90
N GLU A 386 -15.54 14.02 -17.10
CA GLU A 386 -15.06 13.20 -18.22
C GLU A 386 -13.67 12.59 -17.95
N ARG A 387 -12.68 13.42 -17.56
CA ARG A 387 -11.34 12.92 -17.23
C ARG A 387 -11.36 12.02 -16.00
N ALA A 388 -12.13 12.39 -14.98
CA ALA A 388 -12.27 11.61 -13.76
C ALA A 388 -12.87 10.22 -14.00
N ALA A 389 -13.81 10.08 -14.94
CA ALA A 389 -14.37 8.80 -15.33
C ALA A 389 -13.35 7.86 -16.03
N GLY A 390 -12.25 8.41 -16.56
CA GLY A 390 -11.17 7.65 -17.16
C GLY A 390 -10.10 7.16 -16.17
N MET A 391 -10.18 7.56 -14.90
CA MET A 391 -9.16 7.23 -13.92
C MET A 391 -9.20 5.76 -13.48
N ASN A 392 -8.05 5.25 -13.06
CA ASN A 392 -7.90 3.92 -12.48
C ASN A 392 -8.50 2.80 -13.38
N PRO A 393 -8.14 2.69 -14.67
CA PRO A 393 -8.81 1.81 -15.63
C PRO A 393 -8.36 0.35 -15.47
N TYR A 394 -8.62 -0.26 -14.30
CA TYR A 394 -8.13 -1.60 -13.94
C TYR A 394 -8.56 -2.69 -14.92
N ALA A 395 -9.81 -2.63 -15.39
CA ALA A 395 -10.31 -3.60 -16.37
C ALA A 395 -9.55 -3.51 -17.69
N ALA A 396 -9.23 -2.30 -18.17
CA ALA A 396 -8.47 -2.09 -19.39
C ALA A 396 -7.02 -2.57 -19.24
N LEU A 397 -6.38 -2.30 -18.10
CA LEU A 397 -5.04 -2.81 -17.78
C LEU A 397 -5.01 -4.34 -17.79
N ALA A 398 -5.96 -4.98 -17.12
CA ALA A 398 -6.07 -6.43 -17.06
C ALA A 398 -6.34 -7.04 -18.46
N ALA A 399 -7.25 -6.43 -19.24
CA ALA A 399 -7.57 -6.88 -20.60
C ALA A 399 -6.38 -6.75 -21.56
N ALA A 400 -5.52 -5.74 -21.38
CA ALA A 400 -4.29 -5.58 -22.14
C ALA A 400 -3.15 -6.52 -21.70
N GLY A 401 -3.35 -7.29 -20.61
CA GLY A 401 -2.33 -8.20 -20.08
C GLY A 401 -1.26 -7.51 -19.24
N VAL A 402 -1.49 -6.28 -18.79
CA VAL A 402 -0.62 -5.60 -17.81
C VAL A 402 -0.69 -6.35 -16.48
N ALA A 403 0.45 -6.67 -15.91
CA ALA A 403 0.52 -7.29 -14.60
C ALA A 403 0.09 -6.27 -13.53
N LEU A 404 -0.90 -6.65 -12.71
CA LEU A 404 -1.40 -5.82 -11.61
C LEU A 404 -0.90 -6.35 -10.26
N ALA A 405 -0.54 -5.43 -9.38
CA ALA A 405 -0.34 -5.68 -7.96
C ALA A 405 -1.16 -4.64 -7.18
N LEU A 406 -1.87 -5.09 -6.14
CA LEU A 406 -2.67 -4.19 -5.31
C LEU A 406 -1.93 -3.86 -4.02
N GLY A 407 -2.03 -2.62 -3.58
CA GLY A 407 -1.48 -2.12 -2.33
C GLY A 407 -2.38 -1.09 -1.68
N SER A 408 -2.08 -0.74 -0.45
CA SER A 408 -2.83 0.25 0.33
C SER A 408 -2.26 1.66 0.21
N ASP A 409 -0.96 1.78 -0.03
CA ASP A 409 -0.20 3.02 0.18
C ASP A 409 -0.38 3.56 1.61
N ALA A 410 -0.43 2.64 2.59
CA ALA A 410 -0.61 3.03 3.99
C ALA A 410 0.53 3.92 4.49
N PRO A 411 0.20 5.08 5.11
CA PRO A 411 -1.07 5.46 5.74
C PRO A 411 -2.04 6.28 4.87
N VAL A 412 -1.79 6.49 3.58
CA VAL A 412 -2.69 7.27 2.69
C VAL A 412 -4.08 6.64 2.65
N THR A 413 -4.14 5.31 2.51
CA THR A 413 -5.33 4.52 2.86
C THR A 413 -4.95 3.41 3.85
N PRO A 414 -5.90 2.90 4.65
CA PRO A 414 -5.60 1.87 5.63
C PRO A 414 -5.12 0.56 5.02
N LEU A 415 -4.30 -0.20 5.78
CA LEU A 415 -4.14 -1.64 5.53
C LEU A 415 -5.50 -2.32 5.67
N ASP A 416 -6.14 -2.61 4.56
CA ASP A 416 -7.46 -3.25 4.49
C ASP A 416 -7.57 -4.09 3.21
N PRO A 417 -7.10 -5.34 3.21
CA PRO A 417 -7.06 -6.15 2.00
C PRO A 417 -8.46 -6.46 1.45
N TRP A 418 -9.46 -6.69 2.30
CA TRP A 418 -10.82 -6.95 1.84
C TRP A 418 -11.50 -5.71 1.30
N GLY A 419 -11.30 -4.55 1.94
CA GLY A 419 -11.73 -3.26 1.42
C GLY A 419 -11.07 -2.92 0.08
N THR A 420 -9.78 -3.23 -0.08
CA THR A 420 -9.05 -3.08 -1.36
C THR A 420 -9.65 -3.97 -2.46
N LEU A 421 -9.98 -5.24 -2.16
CA LEU A 421 -10.66 -6.12 -3.12
C LEU A 421 -12.04 -5.59 -3.51
N ARG A 422 -12.81 -5.16 -2.51
CA ARG A 422 -14.14 -4.56 -2.73
C ARG A 422 -14.05 -3.33 -3.62
N ALA A 423 -13.13 -2.44 -3.33
CA ALA A 423 -12.89 -1.24 -4.13
C ALA A 423 -12.48 -1.57 -5.58
N ALA A 424 -11.61 -2.57 -5.77
CA ALA A 424 -11.19 -3.01 -7.10
C ALA A 424 -12.36 -3.58 -7.94
N VAL A 425 -13.35 -4.22 -7.29
CA VAL A 425 -14.52 -4.80 -7.96
C VAL A 425 -15.63 -3.78 -8.14
N GLN A 426 -15.92 -2.99 -7.09
CA GLN A 426 -17.00 -2.02 -7.04
C GLN A 426 -16.51 -0.62 -7.43
N HIS A 427 -15.75 -0.53 -8.52
CA HIS A 427 -15.17 0.70 -9.03
C HIS A 427 -16.23 1.79 -9.23
N ARG A 428 -15.90 3.05 -8.89
CA ARG A 428 -16.84 4.18 -9.01
C ARG A 428 -17.25 4.49 -10.45
N THR A 429 -16.40 4.14 -11.42
CA THR A 429 -16.75 4.18 -12.86
C THR A 429 -17.17 2.79 -13.32
N PRO A 430 -18.43 2.59 -13.77
CA PRO A 430 -18.91 1.31 -14.27
C PRO A 430 -18.03 0.76 -15.41
N GLY A 431 -17.68 -0.52 -15.32
CA GLY A 431 -16.85 -1.20 -16.34
C GLY A 431 -15.35 -1.04 -16.18
N SER A 432 -14.87 -0.21 -15.24
CA SER A 432 -13.43 -0.04 -14.97
C SER A 432 -12.90 -1.00 -13.89
N GLY A 433 -13.77 -1.65 -13.12
CA GLY A 433 -13.40 -2.56 -12.05
C GLY A 433 -12.93 -3.93 -12.54
N LEU A 434 -12.29 -4.68 -11.63
CA LEU A 434 -11.84 -6.05 -11.85
C LEU A 434 -12.94 -7.07 -11.50
N SER A 435 -12.82 -8.29 -12.02
CA SER A 435 -13.54 -9.41 -11.40
C SER A 435 -12.94 -9.73 -10.02
N ALA A 436 -13.73 -10.27 -9.09
CA ALA A 436 -13.26 -10.65 -7.75
C ALA A 436 -12.03 -11.57 -7.80
N ARG A 437 -12.00 -12.50 -8.76
CA ARG A 437 -10.86 -13.40 -8.97
C ARG A 437 -9.62 -12.64 -9.43
N ALA A 438 -9.76 -11.71 -10.36
CA ALA A 438 -8.63 -10.89 -10.83
C ALA A 438 -8.08 -10.01 -9.70
N ALA A 439 -8.97 -9.38 -8.92
CA ALA A 439 -8.60 -8.57 -7.76
C ALA A 439 -7.88 -9.41 -6.69
N PHE A 440 -8.42 -10.59 -6.33
CA PHE A 440 -7.78 -11.49 -5.37
C PHE A 440 -6.40 -11.95 -5.85
N SER A 441 -6.29 -12.33 -7.14
CA SER A 441 -4.99 -12.72 -7.72
C SER A 441 -4.00 -11.57 -7.74
N ALA A 442 -4.44 -10.34 -8.03
CA ALA A 442 -3.58 -9.16 -8.02
C ALA A 442 -3.08 -8.79 -6.61
N HIS A 443 -3.89 -9.07 -5.56
CA HIS A 443 -3.53 -8.82 -4.16
C HIS A 443 -2.82 -10.00 -3.47
N THR A 444 -2.62 -11.09 -4.16
CA THR A 444 -1.87 -12.28 -3.67
C THR A 444 -0.70 -12.55 -4.60
N ARG A 445 -0.86 -13.42 -5.61
CA ARG A 445 0.19 -13.74 -6.59
C ARG A 445 0.73 -12.51 -7.33
N GLY A 446 -0.13 -11.52 -7.60
CA GLY A 446 0.26 -10.28 -8.30
C GLY A 446 1.36 -9.50 -7.57
N GLY A 447 1.27 -9.36 -6.25
CA GLY A 447 2.31 -8.74 -5.44
C GLY A 447 3.66 -9.48 -5.55
N TRP A 448 3.66 -10.81 -5.41
CA TRP A 448 4.87 -11.61 -5.59
C TRP A 448 5.45 -11.49 -7.01
N ARG A 449 4.59 -11.53 -8.03
CA ARG A 449 5.00 -11.36 -9.42
C ARG A 449 5.59 -9.96 -9.68
N ALA A 450 5.04 -8.93 -9.04
CA ALA A 450 5.58 -7.57 -9.09
C ALA A 450 7.02 -7.51 -8.55
N ALA A 451 7.33 -8.30 -7.54
CA ALA A 451 8.68 -8.46 -6.98
C ALA A 451 9.54 -9.50 -7.74
N ARG A 452 9.14 -9.95 -8.93
CA ARG A 452 9.82 -10.96 -9.76
C ARG A 452 9.94 -12.34 -9.10
N ARG A 453 9.03 -12.66 -8.18
CA ARG A 453 8.96 -13.94 -7.47
C ARG A 453 7.79 -14.77 -8.00
N ASP A 454 8.01 -15.42 -9.11
CA ASP A 454 7.05 -16.36 -9.69
C ASP A 454 6.97 -17.65 -8.86
N GLY A 455 5.82 -18.30 -8.84
CA GLY A 455 5.59 -19.54 -8.08
C GLY A 455 5.25 -19.34 -6.60
N VAL A 456 5.05 -18.11 -6.14
CA VAL A 456 4.53 -17.77 -4.81
C VAL A 456 3.14 -17.15 -4.93
N GLY A 457 2.31 -17.28 -3.90
CA GLY A 457 0.97 -16.68 -3.85
C GLY A 457 -0.13 -17.55 -4.44
N GLU A 458 0.14 -18.83 -4.64
CA GLU A 458 -0.83 -19.89 -4.93
C GLU A 458 -0.51 -21.11 -4.05
N LEU A 459 -1.52 -21.86 -3.65
CA LEU A 459 -1.35 -23.08 -2.84
C LEU A 459 -1.28 -24.29 -3.78
N THR A 460 -0.16 -24.42 -4.48
CA THR A 460 0.15 -25.56 -5.35
C THR A 460 1.26 -26.40 -4.72
N THR A 461 1.27 -27.69 -5.02
CA THR A 461 2.33 -28.59 -4.54
C THR A 461 3.72 -28.08 -4.95
N GLY A 462 4.61 -27.94 -3.98
CA GLY A 462 5.96 -27.42 -4.14
C GLY A 462 6.09 -25.89 -3.93
N ALA A 463 5.01 -25.14 -3.89
CA ALA A 463 5.06 -23.71 -3.61
C ALA A 463 5.36 -23.43 -2.12
N PRO A 464 5.97 -22.28 -1.78
CA PRO A 464 6.08 -21.84 -0.39
C PRO A 464 4.70 -21.79 0.27
N ALA A 465 4.56 -22.40 1.46
CA ALA A 465 3.31 -22.45 2.20
C ALA A 465 3.03 -21.08 2.85
N THR A 466 2.55 -20.14 2.05
CA THR A 466 2.22 -18.76 2.47
C THR A 466 0.73 -18.52 2.27
N PHE A 467 -0.02 -18.56 3.38
CA PHE A 467 -1.47 -18.52 3.36
C PHE A 467 -2.06 -17.89 4.62
N ALA A 468 -3.35 -17.58 4.55
CA ALA A 468 -4.12 -17.21 5.73
C ALA A 468 -5.33 -18.12 5.91
N VAL A 469 -5.71 -18.34 7.16
CA VAL A 469 -6.90 -19.10 7.58
C VAL A 469 -7.96 -18.09 8.00
N TRP A 470 -9.15 -18.22 7.41
CA TRP A 470 -10.23 -17.27 7.56
C TRP A 470 -11.49 -17.89 8.13
N GLU A 471 -12.06 -17.26 9.11
CA GLU A 471 -13.45 -17.48 9.52
C GLU A 471 -14.34 -16.69 8.55
N LEU A 472 -15.27 -17.38 7.91
CA LEU A 472 -16.16 -16.77 6.93
C LEU A 472 -17.48 -16.39 7.60
N PRO A 473 -18.01 -15.18 7.36
CA PRO A 473 -19.35 -14.81 7.81
C PRO A 473 -20.43 -15.53 7.03
N ASP A 474 -20.17 -15.85 5.76
CA ASP A 474 -21.10 -16.43 4.79
C ASP A 474 -20.42 -17.53 3.97
N GLU A 475 -21.19 -18.22 3.11
CA GLU A 475 -20.65 -19.22 2.20
C GLU A 475 -19.76 -18.62 1.10
N LEU A 476 -18.84 -19.44 0.60
CA LEU A 476 -18.04 -19.09 -0.57
C LEU A 476 -18.93 -19.04 -1.82
N VAL A 477 -18.72 -18.05 -2.65
CA VAL A 477 -19.47 -17.84 -3.88
C VAL A 477 -18.55 -17.82 -5.10
N VAL A 478 -19.06 -18.28 -6.24
CA VAL A 478 -18.44 -18.07 -7.55
C VAL A 478 -19.05 -16.83 -8.15
N GLN A 479 -18.27 -15.76 -8.22
CA GLN A 479 -18.73 -14.50 -8.77
C GLN A 479 -18.70 -14.53 -10.30
N VAL A 480 -19.82 -14.20 -10.91
CA VAL A 480 -19.99 -14.17 -12.37
C VAL A 480 -19.91 -12.71 -12.84
N PRO A 481 -19.06 -12.37 -13.81
CA PRO A 481 -18.85 -10.99 -14.26
C PRO A 481 -19.93 -10.50 -15.26
N ASP A 482 -21.16 -10.99 -15.20
CA ASP A 482 -22.24 -10.59 -16.11
C ASP A 482 -23.41 -10.00 -15.33
N GLU A 483 -23.65 -8.69 -15.48
CA GLU A 483 -24.74 -7.96 -14.81
C GLU A 483 -26.16 -8.47 -15.16
N ARG A 484 -26.29 -9.23 -16.26
CA ARG A 484 -27.57 -9.83 -16.70
C ARG A 484 -27.88 -11.14 -15.99
N VAL A 485 -26.96 -11.69 -15.23
CA VAL A 485 -27.10 -12.94 -14.46
C VAL A 485 -26.80 -12.59 -13.01
N SER A 486 -27.25 -13.41 -12.06
CA SER A 486 -26.84 -13.28 -10.66
C SER A 486 -25.33 -13.11 -10.57
N ALA A 487 -24.87 -12.03 -9.92
CA ALA A 487 -23.45 -11.68 -9.84
C ALA A 487 -22.59 -12.74 -9.13
N TRP A 488 -23.21 -13.78 -8.58
CA TRP A 488 -22.57 -14.87 -7.86
C TRP A 488 -23.32 -16.20 -8.04
N SER A 489 -22.64 -17.29 -7.82
CA SER A 489 -23.21 -18.65 -7.82
C SER A 489 -22.58 -19.50 -6.72
N THR A 490 -23.37 -20.27 -6.03
CA THR A 490 -22.92 -21.31 -5.09
C THR A 490 -22.79 -22.67 -5.75
N ASP A 491 -22.97 -22.79 -7.07
CA ASP A 491 -22.93 -24.08 -7.78
C ASP A 491 -21.49 -24.66 -7.79
N PRO A 492 -21.23 -25.74 -7.04
CA PRO A 492 -19.93 -26.39 -6.98
C PRO A 492 -19.47 -26.97 -8.32
N ARG A 493 -20.40 -27.18 -9.28
CA ARG A 493 -20.06 -27.70 -10.63
C ARG A 493 -19.35 -26.68 -11.51
N ALA A 494 -19.24 -25.43 -11.05
CA ALA A 494 -18.48 -24.41 -11.77
C ALA A 494 -16.98 -24.75 -11.92
N GLY A 495 -16.47 -25.71 -11.14
CA GLY A 495 -15.07 -26.16 -11.21
C GLY A 495 -14.05 -25.07 -10.85
N VAL A 496 -14.50 -24.01 -10.16
CA VAL A 496 -13.72 -22.85 -9.80
C VAL A 496 -13.81 -22.65 -8.30
N ALA A 497 -12.66 -22.57 -7.64
CA ALA A 497 -12.61 -22.29 -6.22
C ALA A 497 -13.34 -20.97 -5.89
N GLY A 498 -14.29 -21.02 -4.96
CA GLY A 498 -15.07 -19.89 -4.51
C GLY A 498 -14.22 -18.82 -3.81
N LEU A 499 -14.79 -17.64 -3.70
CA LEU A 499 -14.30 -16.52 -2.90
C LEU A 499 -15.40 -16.07 -1.93
N PRO A 500 -15.06 -15.40 -0.83
CA PRO A 500 -16.07 -14.72 0.00
C PRO A 500 -16.89 -13.73 -0.83
N ASP A 501 -18.16 -13.57 -0.47
CA ASP A 501 -19.00 -12.53 -1.07
C ASP A 501 -18.50 -11.14 -0.64
N LEU A 502 -18.02 -10.37 -1.61
CA LEU A 502 -17.48 -9.03 -1.36
C LEU A 502 -18.56 -7.97 -1.09
N SER A 503 -19.85 -8.32 -1.20
CA SER A 503 -20.95 -7.42 -0.80
C SER A 503 -21.34 -7.56 0.67
N GLY A 504 -20.90 -8.65 1.32
CA GLY A 504 -21.17 -8.98 2.72
C GLY A 504 -20.13 -8.43 3.70
N SER A 505 -20.10 -9.02 4.89
CA SER A 505 -19.10 -8.73 5.91
C SER A 505 -17.75 -9.33 5.55
N ASP A 506 -16.67 -8.71 6.02
CA ASP A 506 -15.32 -9.21 5.76
C ASP A 506 -15.02 -10.50 6.51
N PRO A 507 -14.31 -11.45 5.87
CA PRO A 507 -13.75 -12.59 6.55
C PRO A 507 -12.80 -12.17 7.69
N LEU A 508 -12.83 -12.94 8.78
CA LEU A 508 -11.97 -12.68 9.92
C LEU A 508 -10.72 -13.57 9.85
N CYS A 509 -9.55 -12.98 9.84
CA CYS A 509 -8.31 -13.74 9.87
C CYS A 509 -8.16 -14.47 11.21
N ARG A 510 -7.93 -15.80 11.18
CA ARG A 510 -7.62 -16.64 12.34
C ARG A 510 -6.13 -16.90 12.48
N THR A 511 -5.44 -17.05 11.36
CA THR A 511 -4.01 -17.37 11.34
C THR A 511 -3.38 -16.89 10.03
N THR A 512 -2.19 -16.34 10.12
CA THR A 512 -1.37 -16.01 8.95
C THR A 512 -0.09 -16.84 9.00
N VAL A 513 0.22 -17.50 7.89
CA VAL A 513 1.38 -18.37 7.72
C VAL A 513 2.24 -17.83 6.58
N ALA A 514 3.53 -17.67 6.82
CA ALA A 514 4.52 -17.28 5.82
C ALA A 514 5.61 -18.36 5.72
N ALA A 515 5.77 -18.92 4.52
CA ALA A 515 6.73 -20.01 4.25
C ALA A 515 6.67 -21.14 5.31
N GLY A 516 5.47 -21.55 5.71
CA GLY A 516 5.20 -22.61 6.67
C GLY A 516 5.30 -22.21 8.14
N ALA A 517 5.76 -21.00 8.45
CA ALA A 517 5.81 -20.49 9.83
C ALA A 517 4.55 -19.69 10.16
N VAL A 518 3.93 -19.95 11.31
CA VAL A 518 2.83 -19.11 11.82
C VAL A 518 3.42 -17.77 12.25
N VAL A 519 2.96 -16.69 11.60
CA VAL A 519 3.42 -15.33 11.89
C VAL A 519 2.42 -14.54 12.73
N TRP A 520 1.19 -14.99 12.71
CA TRP A 520 0.12 -14.45 13.55
C TRP A 520 -0.98 -15.49 13.79
N SER A 521 -1.56 -15.46 14.97
CA SER A 521 -2.72 -16.29 15.34
C SER A 521 -3.57 -15.54 16.37
N ARG A 522 -4.89 -15.59 16.18
CA ARG A 522 -5.87 -15.01 17.11
C ARG A 522 -6.07 -15.87 18.33
#